data_7795f12b3760a3dbc18b373998fa5ae0
#
_entry.id   7795f12b3760a3dbc18b373998fa5ae0
#
_cell.length_a   1.000
_cell.length_b   1.000
_cell.length_c   1.000
_cell.angle_alpha   90.00
_cell.angle_beta   90.00
_cell.angle_gamma   90.00
#
_symmetry.space_group_name_H-M   'P 1'
#
loop_
_entity.id
_entity.type
_entity.pdbx_description
1 polymer ?
#
loop_
_entity_poly.entity_id
_entity_poly.type
_entity_poly.pdbx_seq_one_letter_code
_entity_poly.pdbx_strand_id
1 'polypeptide(L)'
;MTRPTTTQAAAAIPAQPGPRDVTGAAPATPGSDMAPSGSTDGASVIPGAGPAGPRPGERATVRLRDTGEEEPPRYAPEWLQLREPADAAARSYDLLDPLRIRLANLPGRAGGGLVVHDIGCGTGSMGRWLAPRLDGTQHWVLHDRDPYLLHFAAVASPRSAADGSHVTVETRRGDVARLTPDALAGASLVTASALLDVLTREEVGALAAACAGAGCPALLTLSVAGRVELTAPHPLDTEITEAFNAHQRRGGLLGPDAVTAAAEAFTEHGATVRLNPSPWRLGPEDAALTEQWLRGWVGAAVEERPELAERATAYLAERLDACAAGKLRVVVHHTDLLALCRPVDGGA
;
A
#
# COMPACT_ATOMS: atom_id res chain seq x y z
N MET A 1 -14.44 31.23 15.90
CA MET A 1 -15.14 29.94 15.99
C MET A 1 -14.35 28.99 15.12
N THR A 2 -13.40 28.31 15.74
CA THR A 2 -12.49 27.34 15.14
C THR A 2 -13.20 25.98 15.13
N ARG A 3 -13.38 25.40 13.93
CA ARG A 3 -13.89 24.03 13.76
C ARG A 3 -12.75 23.03 14.05
N PRO A 4 -12.99 21.97 14.78
CA PRO A 4 -12.01 20.89 14.90
C PRO A 4 -12.02 20.07 13.61
N THR A 5 -10.88 19.98 12.97
CA THR A 5 -10.60 19.04 11.86
C THR A 5 -10.35 17.66 12.48
N THR A 6 -11.39 16.86 12.59
CA THR A 6 -11.26 15.45 12.98
C THR A 6 -11.03 14.66 11.69
N THR A 7 -9.78 14.48 11.32
CA THR A 7 -9.39 13.49 10.29
C THR A 7 -9.44 12.13 10.94
N GLN A 8 -10.57 11.46 10.85
CA GLN A 8 -10.74 10.08 11.31
C GLN A 8 -10.15 9.17 10.23
N ALA A 9 -9.08 8.47 10.58
CA ALA A 9 -8.35 7.61 9.68
C ALA A 9 -9.21 6.46 9.17
N ALA A 10 -9.07 6.19 7.89
CA ALA A 10 -9.74 5.16 7.15
C ALA A 10 -9.47 3.77 7.70
N ALA A 11 -10.52 3.00 7.81
CA ALA A 11 -10.44 1.58 8.11
C ALA A 11 -9.91 0.80 6.90
N ALA A 12 -8.60 0.74 6.84
CA ALA A 12 -7.93 -0.39 6.23
C ALA A 12 -8.25 -1.64 7.04
N ILE A 13 -8.21 -2.83 6.43
CA ILE A 13 -8.31 -4.09 7.17
C ILE A 13 -7.38 -4.00 8.37
N PRO A 14 -7.88 -4.03 9.62
CA PRO A 14 -7.06 -3.77 10.79
C PRO A 14 -5.92 -4.78 10.88
N ALA A 15 -4.70 -4.29 11.16
CA ALA A 15 -3.57 -5.15 11.46
C ALA A 15 -3.92 -5.95 12.72
N GLN A 16 -4.01 -7.28 12.59
CA GLN A 16 -4.23 -8.18 13.72
C GLN A 16 -3.09 -8.04 14.73
N PRO A 17 -3.36 -8.04 16.05
CA PRO A 17 -2.30 -8.16 17.03
C PRO A 17 -1.57 -9.50 16.81
N GLY A 18 -0.23 -9.44 16.77
CA GLY A 18 0.63 -10.61 16.63
C GLY A 18 0.36 -11.65 17.73
N PRO A 19 0.78 -12.91 17.55
CA PRO A 19 0.53 -13.98 18.49
C PRO A 19 1.07 -13.61 19.88
N ARG A 20 0.21 -13.70 20.91
CA ARG A 20 0.61 -13.57 22.29
C ARG A 20 1.51 -14.76 22.63
N ASP A 21 2.75 -14.48 22.96
CA ASP A 21 3.65 -15.46 23.54
C ASP A 21 3.04 -16.05 24.82
N VAL A 22 2.60 -17.28 24.74
CA VAL A 22 2.23 -18.08 25.91
C VAL A 22 3.52 -18.72 26.41
N THR A 23 4.31 -18.00 27.21
CA THR A 23 5.43 -18.57 27.94
C THR A 23 4.87 -19.37 29.11
N GLY A 24 4.83 -20.69 28.90
CA GLY A 24 4.62 -21.66 29.96
C GLY A 24 5.81 -21.67 30.91
N ALA A 25 5.53 -21.49 32.18
CA ALA A 25 6.48 -21.61 33.29
C ALA A 25 6.98 -23.06 33.41
N ALA A 26 8.28 -23.25 33.50
CA ALA A 26 8.91 -24.49 33.98
C ALA A 26 9.74 -24.23 35.26
N PRO A 27 9.81 -25.22 36.20
CA PRO A 27 10.14 -24.95 37.59
C PRO A 27 11.65 -24.90 37.86
N ALA A 28 11.98 -24.20 38.93
CA ALA A 28 13.30 -24.05 39.51
C ALA A 28 13.83 -25.35 40.16
N THR A 29 15.14 -25.59 40.08
CA THR A 29 15.92 -26.38 41.03
C THR A 29 17.28 -25.73 41.36
N PRO A 30 17.79 -25.86 42.57
CA PRO A 30 18.78 -24.98 43.18
C PRO A 30 20.19 -25.55 43.32
N GLY A 31 21.15 -24.64 43.63
CA GLY A 31 22.46 -24.96 44.24
C GLY A 31 23.64 -24.91 43.27
N SER A 32 24.75 -24.24 43.47
CA SER A 32 25.59 -24.12 44.66
C SER A 32 26.69 -23.07 44.39
N ASP A 33 27.05 -22.38 45.47
CA ASP A 33 28.25 -21.65 45.81
C ASP A 33 29.56 -21.86 45.04
N MET A 34 30.28 -20.77 44.75
CA MET A 34 31.59 -20.43 45.38
C MET A 34 32.28 -19.26 44.64
N ALA A 35 32.57 -18.18 45.37
CA ALA A 35 33.68 -17.29 45.09
C ALA A 35 34.96 -17.84 45.79
N PRO A 36 36.20 -17.34 45.58
CA PRO A 36 36.59 -15.94 45.80
C PRO A 36 37.77 -15.36 44.95
N SER A 37 37.87 -14.05 45.05
CA SER A 37 39.10 -13.21 45.26
C SER A 37 40.30 -13.24 44.32
N GLY A 38 40.81 -12.04 43.96
CA GLY A 38 42.24 -11.79 43.68
C GLY A 38 42.51 -10.49 42.90
N SER A 39 42.97 -9.52 43.66
CA SER A 39 43.56 -8.21 43.31
C SER A 39 44.64 -8.18 42.22
N THR A 40 44.87 -7.09 41.56
CA THR A 40 45.84 -6.00 41.67
C THR A 40 46.34 -5.51 40.31
N ASP A 41 46.34 -4.18 40.19
CA ASP A 41 47.27 -3.24 39.56
C ASP A 41 47.91 -3.45 38.18
N GLY A 42 47.88 -2.37 37.39
CA GLY A 42 48.85 -2.12 36.35
C GLY A 42 48.40 -1.10 35.29
N ALA A 43 48.60 0.16 35.50
CA ALA A 43 48.44 1.22 34.53
C ALA A 43 49.38 1.11 33.33
N SER A 44 48.88 1.25 32.11
CA SER A 44 49.71 1.79 31.01
C SER A 44 48.79 2.45 29.95
N VAL A 45 49.08 3.71 29.72
CA VAL A 45 48.44 4.58 28.72
C VAL A 45 49.11 4.37 27.37
N ILE A 46 48.33 4.10 26.32
CA ILE A 46 48.74 4.33 24.92
C ILE A 46 47.53 4.92 24.17
N PRO A 47 47.74 6.00 23.39
CA PRO A 47 46.65 6.71 22.71
C PRO A 47 46.42 6.19 21.28
N GLY A 48 45.18 6.26 20.83
CA GLY A 48 44.85 6.29 19.40
C GLY A 48 44.20 5.05 18.84
N ALA A 49 42.86 4.99 18.88
CA ALA A 49 42.09 4.23 17.90
C ALA A 49 40.79 5.00 17.60
N GLY A 50 40.57 5.26 16.32
CA GLY A 50 39.37 5.91 15.79
C GLY A 50 38.10 5.07 16.03
N PRO A 51 36.91 5.64 15.75
CA PRO A 51 35.66 5.02 16.13
C PRO A 51 35.45 3.69 15.40
N ALA A 52 35.33 2.63 16.16
CA ALA A 52 34.98 1.31 15.68
C ALA A 52 33.54 1.33 15.14
N GLY A 53 33.33 0.80 13.92
CA GLY A 53 32.01 0.61 13.32
C GLY A 53 31.15 -0.36 14.12
N PRO A 54 29.82 -0.31 13.94
CA PRO A 54 28.88 -1.09 14.72
C PRO A 54 29.08 -2.60 14.53
N ARG A 55 29.03 -3.33 15.64
CA ARG A 55 29.13 -4.80 15.68
C ARG A 55 27.88 -5.45 15.07
N PRO A 56 27.98 -6.58 14.35
CA PRO A 56 26.80 -7.30 13.86
C PRO A 56 26.03 -7.88 15.06
N GLY A 57 24.80 -7.39 15.27
CA GLY A 57 23.90 -7.89 16.31
C GLY A 57 23.08 -6.83 17.07
N GLU A 58 23.43 -5.57 17.01
CA GLU A 58 22.60 -4.52 17.64
C GLU A 58 21.49 -4.07 16.70
N ARG A 59 20.27 -4.52 16.98
CA ARG A 59 19.05 -3.95 16.42
C ARG A 59 18.91 -2.52 16.95
N ALA A 60 19.09 -1.53 16.09
CA ALA A 60 18.79 -0.14 16.41
C ALA A 60 17.30 0.00 16.67
N THR A 61 16.88 -0.03 17.93
CA THR A 61 15.53 0.36 18.35
C THR A 61 15.47 1.88 18.32
N VAL A 62 14.96 2.44 17.23
CA VAL A 62 14.59 3.86 17.17
C VAL A 62 13.33 4.03 18.02
N ARG A 63 13.48 4.56 19.23
CA ARG A 63 12.36 5.06 20.03
C ARG A 63 11.84 6.32 19.35
N LEU A 64 10.74 6.19 18.61
CA LEU A 64 9.96 7.34 18.16
C LEU A 64 9.37 8.02 19.40
N ARG A 65 9.63 9.32 19.56
CA ARG A 65 9.01 10.13 20.61
C ARG A 65 7.50 10.13 20.38
N ASP A 66 6.78 9.74 21.43
CA ASP A 66 5.34 9.83 21.53
C ASP A 66 4.95 11.33 21.47
N THR A 67 4.39 11.77 20.35
CA THR A 67 3.97 13.17 20.15
C THR A 67 2.49 13.39 20.46
N GLY A 68 1.80 12.40 21.05
CA GLY A 68 0.41 12.56 21.54
C GLY A 68 -0.66 12.79 20.45
N GLU A 69 -0.29 12.76 19.17
CA GLU A 69 -1.24 12.70 18.07
C GLU A 69 -1.54 11.23 17.78
N GLU A 70 -2.82 10.85 17.72
CA GLU A 70 -3.22 9.52 17.28
C GLU A 70 -2.65 9.27 15.88
N GLU A 71 -1.58 8.46 15.81
CA GLU A 71 -1.03 8.08 14.51
C GLU A 71 -2.07 7.26 13.74
N PRO A 72 -2.32 7.61 12.47
CA PRO A 72 -3.25 6.83 11.64
C PRO A 72 -2.80 5.38 11.55
N PRO A 73 -3.73 4.42 11.42
CA PRO A 73 -3.41 3.00 11.36
C PRO A 73 -2.37 2.73 10.29
N ARG A 74 -1.30 2.01 10.66
CA ARG A 74 -0.20 1.66 9.77
C ARG A 74 -0.51 0.32 9.11
N TYR A 75 -0.26 0.23 7.82
CA TYR A 75 -0.26 -1.05 7.14
C TYR A 75 0.98 -1.85 7.55
N ALA A 76 0.79 -3.12 7.94
CA ALA A 76 1.90 -4.01 8.19
C ALA A 76 2.63 -4.32 6.88
N PRO A 77 3.97 -4.16 6.80
CA PRO A 77 4.73 -4.51 5.61
C PRO A 77 4.53 -5.96 5.18
N GLU A 78 4.32 -6.86 6.14
CA GLU A 78 4.07 -8.28 5.92
C GLU A 78 2.77 -8.50 5.13
N TRP A 79 1.71 -7.73 5.44
CA TRP A 79 0.47 -7.76 4.68
C TRP A 79 0.67 -7.29 3.24
N LEU A 80 1.40 -6.18 3.04
CA LEU A 80 1.70 -5.64 1.72
C LEU A 80 2.55 -6.61 0.88
N GLN A 81 3.50 -7.30 1.52
CA GLN A 81 4.30 -8.34 0.86
C GLN A 81 3.47 -9.58 0.52
N LEU A 82 2.56 -9.99 1.41
CA LEU A 82 1.71 -11.16 1.21
C LEU A 82 0.77 -10.99 0.02
N ARG A 83 0.21 -9.79 -0.17
CA ARG A 83 -0.71 -9.51 -1.27
C ARG A 83 -0.03 -9.21 -2.62
N GLU A 84 1.24 -8.84 -2.62
CA GLU A 84 1.94 -8.35 -3.81
C GLU A 84 1.91 -9.29 -5.03
N PRO A 85 2.04 -10.62 -4.90
CA PRO A 85 1.90 -11.54 -6.03
C PRO A 85 0.50 -11.50 -6.66
N ALA A 86 -0.55 -11.47 -5.84
CA ALA A 86 -1.93 -11.38 -6.30
C ALA A 86 -2.22 -10.01 -6.95
N ASP A 87 -1.70 -8.92 -6.37
CA ASP A 87 -1.75 -7.58 -6.95
C ASP A 87 -1.09 -7.55 -8.33
N ALA A 88 0.11 -8.09 -8.45
CA ALA A 88 0.87 -8.11 -9.70
C ALA A 88 0.17 -8.93 -10.80
N ALA A 89 -0.46 -10.05 -10.43
CA ALA A 89 -1.21 -10.89 -11.35
C ALA A 89 -2.53 -10.24 -11.80
N ALA A 90 -3.15 -9.44 -10.94
CA ALA A 90 -4.45 -8.82 -11.20
C ALA A 90 -4.36 -7.54 -12.05
N ARG A 91 -3.27 -6.76 -11.92
CA ARG A 91 -3.12 -5.48 -12.65
C ARG A 91 -3.30 -5.66 -14.15
N SER A 92 -4.06 -4.75 -14.76
CA SER A 92 -4.41 -4.80 -16.17
C SER A 92 -3.23 -4.53 -17.10
N TYR A 93 -2.91 -5.49 -17.93
CA TYR A 93 -1.94 -5.31 -19.04
C TYR A 93 -2.51 -4.50 -20.19
N ASP A 94 -3.83 -4.48 -20.39
CA ASP A 94 -4.48 -3.79 -21.51
C ASP A 94 -4.33 -2.25 -21.41
N LEU A 95 -4.05 -1.74 -20.21
CA LEU A 95 -3.79 -0.32 -19.99
C LEU A 95 -2.34 0.08 -20.27
N LEU A 96 -1.41 -0.88 -20.44
CA LEU A 96 0.02 -0.59 -20.67
C LEU A 96 0.29 -0.01 -22.06
N ASP A 97 -0.34 -0.53 -23.11
CA ASP A 97 -0.07 -0.04 -24.46
C ASP A 97 -0.53 1.41 -24.67
N PRO A 98 -1.77 1.81 -24.29
CA PRO A 98 -2.15 3.21 -24.36
C PRO A 98 -1.28 4.11 -23.46
N LEU A 99 -0.83 3.61 -22.30
CA LEU A 99 0.11 4.33 -21.45
C LEU A 99 1.47 4.51 -22.15
N ARG A 100 2.07 3.45 -22.69
CA ARG A 100 3.36 3.50 -23.41
C ARG A 100 3.31 4.45 -24.61
N ILE A 101 2.24 4.41 -25.39
CA ILE A 101 2.01 5.35 -26.50
C ILE A 101 1.99 6.79 -25.98
N ARG A 102 1.29 7.05 -24.87
CA ARG A 102 1.24 8.38 -24.26
C ARG A 102 2.60 8.84 -23.76
N LEU A 103 3.36 7.97 -23.09
CA LEU A 103 4.69 8.27 -22.57
C LEU A 103 5.70 8.50 -23.71
N ALA A 104 5.60 7.77 -24.81
CA ALA A 104 6.46 7.96 -25.98
C ALA A 104 6.26 9.32 -26.66
N ASN A 105 5.05 9.89 -26.56
CA ASN A 105 4.64 11.14 -27.18
C ASN A 105 4.63 12.33 -26.21
N LEU A 106 5.31 12.23 -25.04
CA LEU A 106 5.42 13.35 -24.12
C LEU A 106 6.26 14.49 -24.73
N PRO A 107 5.80 15.76 -24.65
CA PRO A 107 6.61 16.91 -25.05
C PRO A 107 7.93 16.94 -24.27
N GLY A 108 9.05 17.26 -24.94
CA GLY A 108 10.36 17.39 -24.29
C GLY A 108 11.10 16.09 -23.97
N ARG A 109 10.58 14.91 -24.36
CA ARG A 109 11.23 13.62 -24.09
C ARG A 109 12.49 13.34 -24.93
N ALA A 110 12.86 14.17 -25.89
CA ALA A 110 14.04 13.94 -26.72
C ALA A 110 15.34 13.93 -25.85
N GLY A 111 15.66 12.75 -25.27
CA GLY A 111 16.84 12.51 -24.43
C GLY A 111 16.62 12.58 -22.92
N GLY A 112 15.41 12.92 -22.44
CA GLY A 112 15.07 12.91 -21.01
C GLY A 112 14.45 11.59 -20.57
N GLY A 113 14.75 11.13 -19.34
CA GLY A 113 14.14 9.96 -18.71
C GLY A 113 12.69 10.23 -18.29
N LEU A 114 11.99 9.17 -17.91
CA LEU A 114 10.65 9.28 -17.29
C LEU A 114 10.79 9.68 -15.82
N VAL A 115 9.98 10.63 -15.37
CA VAL A 115 9.78 10.94 -13.94
C VAL A 115 8.42 10.40 -13.52
N VAL A 116 8.42 9.42 -12.62
CA VAL A 116 7.21 8.74 -12.15
C VAL A 116 6.97 9.03 -10.68
N HIS A 117 5.82 9.58 -10.34
CA HIS A 117 5.40 9.78 -8.96
C HIS A 117 4.45 8.65 -8.54
N ASP A 118 4.86 7.84 -7.54
CA ASP A 118 4.04 6.77 -6.97
C ASP A 118 3.45 7.22 -5.64
N ILE A 119 2.15 7.46 -5.60
CA ILE A 119 1.42 8.07 -4.49
C ILE A 119 0.84 6.97 -3.59
N GLY A 120 1.15 7.03 -2.27
CA GLY A 120 0.81 5.94 -1.35
C GLY A 120 1.54 4.66 -1.74
N CYS A 121 2.84 4.77 -2.01
CA CYS A 121 3.62 3.69 -2.61
C CYS A 121 3.73 2.43 -1.74
N GLY A 122 3.43 2.52 -0.42
CA GLY A 122 3.58 1.41 0.52
C GLY A 122 5.00 0.86 0.50
N THR A 123 5.16 -0.43 0.24
CA THR A 123 6.47 -1.09 0.08
C THR A 123 7.04 -1.01 -1.34
N GLY A 124 6.43 -0.23 -2.26
CA GLY A 124 6.91 -0.01 -3.63
C GLY A 124 6.50 -1.08 -4.65
N SER A 125 5.43 -1.83 -4.40
CA SER A 125 4.97 -2.91 -5.29
C SER A 125 4.63 -2.42 -6.71
N MET A 126 4.10 -1.19 -6.85
CA MET A 126 3.77 -0.61 -8.16
C MET A 126 5.03 -0.37 -8.99
N GLY A 127 6.08 0.19 -8.39
CA GLY A 127 7.37 0.39 -9.05
C GLY A 127 8.00 -0.93 -9.50
N ARG A 128 7.97 -1.97 -8.64
CA ARG A 128 8.47 -3.31 -8.98
C ARG A 128 7.71 -3.95 -10.15
N TRP A 129 6.40 -3.70 -10.23
CA TRP A 129 5.59 -4.21 -11.32
C TRP A 129 5.76 -3.41 -12.60
N LEU A 130 5.74 -2.06 -12.53
CA LEU A 130 5.65 -1.22 -13.73
C LEU A 130 7.02 -0.86 -14.34
N ALA A 131 8.05 -0.59 -13.52
CA ALA A 131 9.34 -0.13 -14.05
C ALA A 131 9.98 -1.10 -15.07
N PRO A 132 9.94 -2.45 -14.86
CA PRO A 132 10.46 -3.39 -15.87
C PRO A 132 9.55 -3.54 -17.10
N ARG A 133 8.48 -2.77 -17.21
CA ARG A 133 7.53 -2.78 -18.33
C ARG A 133 7.51 -1.48 -19.13
N LEU A 134 8.32 -0.51 -18.73
CA LEU A 134 8.52 0.77 -19.43
C LEU A 134 9.95 0.87 -19.92
N ASP A 135 10.12 1.44 -21.11
CA ASP A 135 11.43 1.65 -21.73
C ASP A 135 12.02 3.01 -21.36
N GLY A 136 13.35 3.09 -21.37
CA GLY A 136 14.15 4.29 -21.11
C GLY A 136 14.50 4.49 -19.65
N THR A 137 15.40 5.42 -19.40
CA THR A 137 15.76 5.79 -18.02
C THR A 137 14.57 6.28 -17.25
N GLN A 138 14.51 5.91 -15.94
CA GLN A 138 13.38 6.25 -15.08
C GLN A 138 13.89 6.84 -13.74
N HIS A 139 13.18 7.85 -13.27
CA HIS A 139 13.34 8.38 -11.92
C HIS A 139 11.99 8.26 -11.20
N TRP A 140 11.94 7.44 -10.13
CA TRP A 140 10.75 7.20 -9.34
C TRP A 140 10.79 8.02 -8.07
N VAL A 141 9.75 8.81 -7.85
CA VAL A 141 9.53 9.58 -6.62
C VAL A 141 8.43 8.87 -5.84
N LEU A 142 8.82 8.17 -4.79
CA LEU A 142 7.93 7.34 -3.97
C LEU A 142 7.39 8.17 -2.81
N HIS A 143 6.07 8.38 -2.79
CA HIS A 143 5.38 9.14 -1.76
C HIS A 143 4.61 8.20 -0.83
N ASP A 144 4.84 8.33 0.47
CA ASP A 144 4.02 7.72 1.50
C ASP A 144 4.05 8.56 2.78
N ARG A 145 3.02 8.45 3.61
CA ARG A 145 2.99 9.11 4.91
C ARG A 145 3.82 8.35 5.96
N ASP A 146 3.96 7.03 5.79
CA ASP A 146 4.71 6.16 6.69
C ASP A 146 6.18 6.04 6.27
N PRO A 147 7.13 6.64 7.02
CA PRO A 147 8.56 6.56 6.71
C PRO A 147 9.11 5.13 6.81
N TYR A 148 8.45 4.25 7.57
CA TYR A 148 8.87 2.86 7.67
C TYR A 148 8.60 2.12 6.35
N LEU A 149 7.43 2.32 5.73
CA LEU A 149 7.12 1.76 4.41
C LEU A 149 8.04 2.32 3.32
N LEU A 150 8.36 3.63 3.36
CA LEU A 150 9.31 4.24 2.42
C LEU A 150 10.70 3.60 2.47
N HIS A 151 11.14 3.15 3.65
CA HIS A 151 12.41 2.42 3.77
C HIS A 151 12.39 1.10 2.97
N PHE A 152 11.31 0.31 3.11
CA PHE A 152 11.15 -0.92 2.32
C PHE A 152 11.05 -0.63 0.82
N ALA A 153 10.29 0.38 0.43
CA ALA A 153 10.13 0.77 -0.96
C ALA A 153 11.47 1.13 -1.61
N ALA A 154 12.31 1.91 -0.92
CA ALA A 154 13.64 2.31 -1.43
C ALA A 154 14.57 1.11 -1.63
N VAL A 155 14.62 0.19 -0.65
CA VAL A 155 15.52 -0.97 -0.67
C VAL A 155 15.11 -1.98 -1.75
N ALA A 156 13.80 -2.19 -1.96
CA ALA A 156 13.27 -3.20 -2.85
C ALA A 156 12.98 -2.69 -4.28
N SER A 157 13.33 -1.44 -4.59
CA SER A 157 13.04 -0.84 -5.90
C SER A 157 13.84 -1.48 -7.03
N PRO A 158 13.26 -1.63 -8.23
CA PRO A 158 13.96 -2.14 -9.41
C PRO A 158 15.08 -1.18 -9.83
N ARG A 159 16.13 -1.72 -10.45
CA ARG A 159 17.27 -0.93 -10.92
C ARG A 159 17.33 -0.81 -12.45
N SER A 160 16.48 -1.56 -13.15
CA SER A 160 16.48 -1.62 -14.60
C SER A 160 15.06 -1.52 -15.17
N ALA A 161 14.92 -0.77 -16.23
CA ALA A 161 13.76 -0.67 -17.09
C ALA A 161 13.63 -1.89 -18.02
N ALA A 162 12.58 -1.94 -18.86
CA ALA A 162 12.34 -3.04 -19.80
C ALA A 162 13.48 -3.21 -20.82
N ASP A 163 14.07 -2.12 -21.27
CA ASP A 163 15.18 -2.08 -22.23
C ASP A 163 16.58 -2.14 -21.57
N GLY A 164 16.65 -2.37 -20.25
CA GLY A 164 17.87 -2.38 -19.45
C GLY A 164 18.37 -1.00 -19.02
N SER A 165 17.68 0.08 -19.38
CA SER A 165 18.00 1.43 -18.94
C SER A 165 17.93 1.58 -17.42
N HIS A 166 18.65 2.56 -16.89
CA HIS A 166 18.79 2.75 -15.45
C HIS A 166 17.51 3.28 -14.78
N VAL A 167 17.17 2.72 -13.61
CA VAL A 167 16.08 3.18 -12.73
C VAL A 167 16.67 3.74 -11.45
N THR A 168 16.30 4.97 -11.10
CA THR A 168 16.66 5.62 -9.85
C THR A 168 15.41 5.86 -9.00
N VAL A 169 15.59 5.98 -7.69
CA VAL A 169 14.49 6.13 -6.73
C VAL A 169 14.81 7.23 -5.73
N GLU A 170 13.82 8.06 -5.46
CA GLU A 170 13.78 9.04 -4.38
C GLU A 170 12.55 8.78 -3.52
N THR A 171 12.65 8.94 -2.20
CA THR A 171 11.52 8.83 -1.27
C THR A 171 11.12 10.18 -0.73
N ARG A 172 9.83 10.46 -0.68
CA ARG A 172 9.26 11.68 -0.11
C ARG A 172 8.16 11.34 0.88
N ARG A 173 8.33 11.76 2.13
CA ARG A 173 7.23 11.70 3.09
C ARG A 173 6.19 12.77 2.72
N GLY A 174 4.95 12.35 2.46
CA GLY A 174 3.88 13.27 2.06
C GLY A 174 2.52 12.62 2.12
N ASP A 175 1.51 13.48 2.08
CA ASP A 175 0.10 13.12 2.01
C ASP A 175 -0.43 13.49 0.62
N VAL A 176 -1.30 12.63 0.06
CA VAL A 176 -1.95 12.87 -1.23
C VAL A 176 -2.78 14.16 -1.23
N ALA A 177 -3.36 14.51 -0.08
CA ALA A 177 -4.14 15.75 0.08
C ALA A 177 -3.32 17.04 -0.14
N ARG A 178 -1.99 16.94 -0.16
CA ARG A 178 -1.06 18.07 -0.39
C ARG A 178 -0.45 18.06 -1.79
N LEU A 179 -0.91 17.18 -2.67
CA LEU A 179 -0.41 17.11 -4.03
C LEU A 179 -0.92 18.31 -4.84
N THR A 180 0.00 19.07 -5.44
CA THR A 180 -0.31 20.24 -6.27
C THR A 180 0.22 20.05 -7.69
N PRO A 181 -0.28 20.79 -8.70
CA PRO A 181 0.29 20.76 -10.04
C PRO A 181 1.80 21.08 -10.05
N ASP A 182 2.25 22.04 -9.22
CA ASP A 182 3.67 22.40 -9.11
C ASP A 182 4.52 21.24 -8.54
N ALA A 183 3.97 20.45 -7.61
CA ALA A 183 4.64 19.27 -7.09
C ALA A 183 4.83 18.16 -8.14
N LEU A 184 4.00 18.18 -9.19
CA LEU A 184 4.06 17.28 -10.35
C LEU A 184 4.70 17.92 -11.58
N ALA A 185 5.27 19.12 -11.46
CA ALA A 185 5.94 19.77 -12.60
C ALA A 185 7.04 18.88 -13.17
N GLY A 186 6.99 18.60 -14.47
CA GLY A 186 7.92 17.69 -15.14
C GLY A 186 7.66 16.20 -14.94
N ALA A 187 6.61 15.81 -14.20
CA ALA A 187 6.22 14.42 -14.07
C ALA A 187 5.76 13.83 -15.42
N SER A 188 6.22 12.63 -15.71
CA SER A 188 5.81 11.85 -16.88
C SER A 188 4.59 10.99 -16.60
N LEU A 189 4.41 10.56 -15.35
CA LEU A 189 3.36 9.65 -14.92
C LEU A 189 3.13 9.79 -13.42
N VAL A 190 1.87 9.75 -13.01
CA VAL A 190 1.46 9.50 -11.63
C VAL A 190 0.92 8.09 -11.52
N THR A 191 1.32 7.35 -10.48
CA THR A 191 0.78 6.04 -10.16
C THR A 191 0.25 5.99 -8.73
N ALA A 192 -0.75 5.16 -8.49
CA ALA A 192 -1.19 4.74 -7.17
C ALA A 192 -1.77 3.33 -7.24
N SER A 193 -1.66 2.57 -6.17
CA SER A 193 -2.17 1.20 -6.13
C SER A 193 -2.90 0.95 -4.81
N ALA A 194 -4.17 0.50 -4.87
CA ALA A 194 -5.02 0.26 -3.71
C ALA A 194 -5.09 1.48 -2.76
N LEU A 195 -5.26 2.66 -3.33
CA LEU A 195 -5.26 3.94 -2.61
C LEU A 195 -6.60 4.66 -2.68
N LEU A 196 -7.30 4.61 -3.83
CA LEU A 196 -8.46 5.48 -4.07
C LEU A 196 -9.60 5.24 -3.08
N ASP A 197 -9.80 4.02 -2.64
CA ASP A 197 -10.84 3.61 -1.71
C ASP A 197 -10.70 4.21 -0.31
N VAL A 198 -9.47 4.57 0.07
CA VAL A 198 -9.16 5.22 1.36
C VAL A 198 -9.04 6.74 1.25
N LEU A 199 -9.48 7.32 0.15
CA LEU A 199 -9.55 8.77 -0.08
C LEU A 199 -10.99 9.28 -0.01
N THR A 200 -11.10 10.57 0.30
CA THR A 200 -12.35 11.33 0.17
C THR A 200 -12.55 11.79 -1.27
N ARG A 201 -13.75 12.20 -1.62
CA ARG A 201 -14.05 12.79 -2.94
C ARG A 201 -13.23 14.06 -3.21
N GLU A 202 -12.98 14.85 -2.18
CA GLU A 202 -12.15 16.06 -2.28
C GLU A 202 -10.69 15.73 -2.62
N GLU A 203 -10.11 14.72 -1.96
CA GLU A 203 -8.73 14.28 -2.20
C GLU A 203 -8.56 13.68 -3.60
N VAL A 204 -9.52 12.89 -4.07
CA VAL A 204 -9.53 12.37 -5.45
C VAL A 204 -9.68 13.50 -6.46
N GLY A 205 -10.52 14.50 -6.18
CA GLY A 205 -10.64 15.71 -7.00
C GLY A 205 -9.33 16.51 -7.07
N ALA A 206 -8.64 16.67 -5.94
CA ALA A 206 -7.34 17.33 -5.87
C ALA A 206 -6.25 16.57 -6.67
N LEU A 207 -6.23 15.24 -6.58
CA LEU A 207 -5.34 14.38 -7.37
C LEU A 207 -5.58 14.56 -8.87
N ALA A 208 -6.85 14.52 -9.30
CA ALA A 208 -7.22 14.71 -10.70
C ALA A 208 -6.83 16.10 -11.21
N ALA A 209 -7.10 17.15 -10.43
CA ALA A 209 -6.72 18.53 -10.74
C ALA A 209 -5.20 18.70 -10.85
N ALA A 210 -4.42 18.08 -9.93
CA ALA A 210 -2.96 18.13 -9.94
C ALA A 210 -2.39 17.45 -11.19
N CYS A 211 -2.88 16.26 -11.55
CA CYS A 211 -2.46 15.54 -12.75
C CYS A 211 -2.82 16.31 -14.02
N ALA A 212 -4.03 16.85 -14.10
CA ALA A 212 -4.48 17.63 -15.26
C ALA A 212 -3.69 18.93 -15.41
N GLY A 213 -3.47 19.67 -14.31
CA GLY A 213 -2.69 20.89 -14.30
C GLY A 213 -1.21 20.68 -14.70
N ALA A 214 -0.65 19.53 -14.40
CA ALA A 214 0.69 19.14 -14.84
C ALA A 214 0.72 18.49 -16.24
N GLY A 215 -0.44 18.25 -16.87
CA GLY A 215 -0.54 17.53 -18.15
C GLY A 215 -0.07 16.06 -18.06
N CYS A 216 -0.04 15.50 -16.88
CA CYS A 216 0.54 14.22 -16.55
C CYS A 216 -0.52 13.11 -16.56
N PRO A 217 -0.34 11.99 -17.28
CA PRO A 217 -1.24 10.84 -17.17
C PRO A 217 -1.18 10.21 -15.79
N ALA A 218 -2.26 9.53 -15.38
CA ALA A 218 -2.32 8.78 -14.14
C ALA A 218 -2.74 7.33 -14.38
N LEU A 219 -2.02 6.37 -13.78
CA LEU A 219 -2.37 4.95 -13.73
C LEU A 219 -2.67 4.55 -12.29
N LEU A 220 -3.96 4.35 -11.99
CA LEU A 220 -4.48 4.05 -10.67
C LEU A 220 -5.02 2.63 -10.66
N THR A 221 -4.40 1.75 -9.86
CA THR A 221 -4.65 0.31 -9.94
C THR A 221 -5.27 -0.26 -8.68
N LEU A 222 -5.96 -1.39 -8.82
CA LEU A 222 -6.48 -2.21 -7.73
C LEU A 222 -7.42 -1.46 -6.78
N SER A 223 -8.26 -0.60 -7.32
CA SER A 223 -9.35 0.02 -6.55
C SER A 223 -10.49 -0.96 -6.39
N VAL A 224 -10.94 -1.17 -5.15
CA VAL A 224 -12.03 -2.13 -4.85
C VAL A 224 -13.32 -1.74 -5.55
N ALA A 225 -14.04 -2.76 -6.08
CA ALA A 225 -15.31 -2.58 -6.77
C ALA A 225 -16.51 -3.01 -5.91
N GLY A 226 -16.30 -3.33 -4.63
CA GLY A 226 -17.34 -3.68 -3.68
C GLY A 226 -18.02 -5.02 -3.93
N ARG A 227 -17.46 -5.86 -4.80
CA ARG A 227 -18.00 -7.17 -5.17
C ARG A 227 -17.01 -8.28 -4.82
N VAL A 228 -17.51 -9.33 -4.18
CA VAL A 228 -16.75 -10.54 -3.83
C VAL A 228 -17.54 -11.76 -4.28
N GLU A 229 -16.86 -12.76 -4.83
CA GLU A 229 -17.43 -14.05 -5.18
C GLU A 229 -16.63 -15.16 -4.47
N LEU A 230 -17.34 -16.09 -3.83
CA LEU A 230 -16.73 -17.25 -3.19
C LEU A 230 -17.31 -18.54 -3.79
N THR A 231 -16.47 -19.56 -3.96
CA THR A 231 -16.98 -20.91 -4.30
C THR A 231 -17.80 -21.46 -3.15
N ALA A 232 -18.82 -22.24 -3.50
CA ALA A 232 -19.88 -22.68 -2.59
C ALA A 232 -20.56 -21.46 -1.93
N PRO A 233 -21.48 -20.80 -2.67
CA PRO A 233 -22.19 -19.63 -2.15
C PRO A 233 -22.82 -19.89 -0.78
N HIS A 234 -22.73 -18.91 0.11
CA HIS A 234 -23.32 -18.96 1.44
C HIS A 234 -24.31 -17.80 1.62
N PRO A 235 -25.43 -18.00 2.34
CA PRO A 235 -26.44 -16.94 2.52
C PRO A 235 -25.90 -15.64 3.12
N LEU A 236 -24.81 -15.70 3.91
CA LEU A 236 -24.18 -14.51 4.51
C LEU A 236 -23.21 -13.77 3.57
N ASP A 237 -22.81 -14.31 2.42
CA ASP A 237 -21.82 -13.66 1.54
C ASP A 237 -22.23 -12.22 1.17
N THR A 238 -23.51 -12.05 0.79
CA THR A 238 -24.06 -10.74 0.43
C THR A 238 -24.09 -9.78 1.62
N GLU A 239 -24.58 -10.25 2.77
CA GLU A 239 -24.73 -9.43 3.97
C GLU A 239 -23.37 -8.95 4.53
N ILE A 240 -22.37 -9.85 4.51
CA ILE A 240 -20.98 -9.50 4.89
C ILE A 240 -20.38 -8.51 3.89
N THR A 241 -20.59 -8.74 2.57
CA THR A 241 -20.09 -7.81 1.52
C THR A 241 -20.69 -6.42 1.67
N GLU A 242 -21.99 -6.32 1.91
CA GLU A 242 -22.68 -5.03 2.11
C GLU A 242 -22.18 -4.30 3.37
N ALA A 243 -22.02 -5.03 4.48
CA ALA A 243 -21.51 -4.48 5.72
C ALA A 243 -20.06 -3.99 5.55
N PHE A 244 -19.21 -4.78 4.90
CA PHE A 244 -17.84 -4.38 4.57
C PHE A 244 -17.81 -3.12 3.69
N ASN A 245 -18.62 -3.06 2.64
CA ASN A 245 -18.70 -1.88 1.78
C ASN A 245 -19.17 -0.63 2.52
N ALA A 246 -20.10 -0.78 3.46
CA ALA A 246 -20.54 0.32 4.32
C ALA A 246 -19.40 0.77 5.26
N HIS A 247 -18.66 -0.19 5.82
CA HIS A 247 -17.49 0.09 6.65
C HIS A 247 -16.42 0.89 5.89
N GLN A 248 -16.13 0.55 4.64
CA GLN A 248 -15.17 1.29 3.82
C GLN A 248 -15.58 2.73 3.51
N ARG A 249 -16.88 3.08 3.61
CA ARG A 249 -17.38 4.45 3.42
C ARG A 249 -17.37 5.31 4.70
N ARG A 250 -16.91 4.76 5.83
CA ARG A 250 -16.84 5.51 7.08
C ARG A 250 -15.95 6.74 6.95
N GLY A 251 -16.26 7.79 7.70
CA GLY A 251 -15.46 9.01 7.71
C GLY A 251 -15.47 9.80 6.40
N GLY A 252 -16.41 9.53 5.48
CA GLY A 252 -16.49 10.21 4.19
C GLY A 252 -15.57 9.66 3.11
N LEU A 253 -14.98 8.48 3.36
CA LEU A 253 -14.15 7.79 2.37
C LEU A 253 -15.00 7.21 1.24
N LEU A 254 -14.38 7.05 0.09
CA LEU A 254 -15.08 6.59 -1.10
C LEU A 254 -15.37 5.09 -1.10
N GLY A 255 -14.46 4.27 -0.51
CA GLY A 255 -14.61 2.82 -0.56
C GLY A 255 -14.84 2.31 -1.99
N PRO A 256 -15.86 1.47 -2.22
CA PRO A 256 -16.15 0.90 -3.54
C PRO A 256 -16.62 1.92 -4.59
N ASP A 257 -16.92 3.16 -4.21
CA ASP A 257 -17.34 4.21 -5.14
C ASP A 257 -16.15 4.98 -5.74
N ALA A 258 -14.92 4.67 -5.29
CA ALA A 258 -13.71 5.42 -5.59
C ALA A 258 -13.38 5.48 -7.10
N VAL A 259 -13.56 4.38 -7.82
CA VAL A 259 -13.27 4.33 -9.27
C VAL A 259 -14.20 5.25 -10.04
N THR A 260 -15.49 5.24 -9.70
CA THR A 260 -16.49 6.11 -10.33
C THR A 260 -16.16 7.57 -10.06
N ALA A 261 -15.90 7.92 -8.80
CA ALA A 261 -15.53 9.27 -8.41
C ALA A 261 -14.24 9.76 -9.11
N ALA A 262 -13.24 8.89 -9.23
CA ALA A 262 -12.00 9.22 -9.94
C ALA A 262 -12.23 9.41 -11.44
N ALA A 263 -13.01 8.53 -12.07
CA ALA A 263 -13.34 8.65 -13.50
C ALA A 263 -14.09 9.96 -13.79
N GLU A 264 -15.05 10.34 -12.96
CA GLU A 264 -15.75 11.61 -13.03
C GLU A 264 -14.78 12.79 -12.91
N ALA A 265 -13.97 12.82 -11.84
CA ALA A 265 -13.05 13.91 -11.57
C ALA A 265 -12.02 14.11 -12.68
N PHE A 266 -11.40 13.04 -13.19
CA PHE A 266 -10.47 13.15 -14.32
C PHE A 266 -11.15 13.59 -15.62
N THR A 267 -12.39 13.14 -15.86
CA THR A 267 -13.16 13.53 -17.05
C THR A 267 -13.55 15.01 -16.99
N GLU A 268 -13.94 15.52 -15.82
CA GLU A 268 -14.22 16.95 -15.60
C GLU A 268 -13.02 17.84 -15.92
N HIS A 269 -11.79 17.34 -15.67
CA HIS A 269 -10.55 18.01 -16.07
C HIS A 269 -10.10 17.71 -17.52
N GLY A 270 -10.97 17.10 -18.34
CA GLY A 270 -10.76 16.88 -19.77
C GLY A 270 -9.79 15.72 -20.09
N ALA A 271 -9.52 14.83 -19.15
CA ALA A 271 -8.76 13.62 -19.42
C ALA A 271 -9.61 12.56 -20.15
N THR A 272 -8.95 11.77 -21.00
CA THR A 272 -9.56 10.54 -21.53
C THR A 272 -9.33 9.41 -20.53
N VAL A 273 -10.42 8.86 -19.97
CA VAL A 273 -10.37 7.81 -18.96
C VAL A 273 -10.63 6.45 -19.60
N ARG A 274 -9.82 5.44 -19.22
CA ARG A 274 -10.01 4.03 -19.56
C ARG A 274 -10.08 3.23 -18.26
N LEU A 275 -11.08 2.36 -18.16
CA LEU A 275 -11.29 1.46 -17.03
C LEU A 275 -11.11 0.01 -17.49
N ASN A 276 -10.44 -0.79 -16.66
CA ASN A 276 -10.29 -2.22 -16.92
C ASN A 276 -10.43 -3.03 -15.63
N PRO A 277 -11.18 -4.16 -15.63
CA PRO A 277 -11.24 -5.04 -14.46
C PRO A 277 -9.87 -5.60 -14.09
N SER A 278 -9.57 -5.63 -12.80
CA SER A 278 -8.32 -6.18 -12.24
C SER A 278 -8.59 -7.06 -11.02
N PRO A 279 -9.40 -8.12 -11.14
CA PRO A 279 -9.81 -8.93 -10.00
C PRO A 279 -8.67 -9.78 -9.44
N TRP A 280 -8.56 -9.86 -8.11
CA TRP A 280 -7.86 -10.98 -7.50
C TRP A 280 -8.62 -12.27 -7.79
N ARG A 281 -7.89 -13.33 -8.08
CA ARG A 281 -8.42 -14.69 -8.26
C ARG A 281 -7.58 -15.62 -7.39
N LEU A 282 -8.02 -15.77 -6.14
CA LEU A 282 -7.29 -16.51 -5.12
C LEU A 282 -7.68 -17.98 -5.14
N GLY A 283 -6.67 -18.83 -5.22
CA GLY A 283 -6.75 -20.29 -5.22
C GLY A 283 -6.13 -20.90 -3.95
N PRO A 284 -5.95 -22.23 -3.94
CA PRO A 284 -5.30 -22.93 -2.85
C PRO A 284 -3.84 -22.48 -2.62
N GLU A 285 -3.18 -22.05 -3.68
CA GLU A 285 -1.82 -21.51 -3.65
C GLU A 285 -1.73 -20.20 -2.88
N ASP A 286 -2.86 -19.46 -2.77
CA ASP A 286 -2.96 -18.18 -2.08
C ASP A 286 -3.57 -18.33 -0.67
N ALA A 287 -3.52 -19.53 -0.05
CA ALA A 287 -4.22 -19.83 1.19
C ALA A 287 -3.90 -18.85 2.33
N ALA A 288 -2.63 -18.46 2.49
CA ALA A 288 -2.22 -17.51 3.52
C ALA A 288 -2.82 -16.11 3.31
N LEU A 289 -2.86 -15.63 2.05
CA LEU A 289 -3.49 -14.36 1.69
C LEU A 289 -5.00 -14.44 1.91
N THR A 290 -5.62 -15.53 1.46
CA THR A 290 -7.06 -15.75 1.60
C THR A 290 -7.49 -15.78 3.06
N GLU A 291 -6.76 -16.48 3.91
CA GLU A 291 -7.02 -16.52 5.36
C GLU A 291 -6.97 -15.13 5.98
N GLN A 292 -5.90 -14.38 5.74
CA GLN A 292 -5.73 -13.05 6.33
C GLN A 292 -6.79 -12.08 5.79
N TRP A 293 -7.09 -12.15 4.49
CA TRP A 293 -8.15 -11.35 3.86
C TRP A 293 -9.54 -11.68 4.45
N LEU A 294 -9.89 -12.95 4.60
CA LEU A 294 -11.19 -13.38 5.19
C LEU A 294 -11.36 -12.81 6.61
N ARG A 295 -10.32 -12.90 7.44
CA ARG A 295 -10.36 -12.37 8.81
C ARG A 295 -10.59 -10.86 8.82
N GLY A 296 -9.91 -10.12 7.97
CA GLY A 296 -10.07 -8.67 7.85
C GLY A 296 -11.44 -8.28 7.28
N TRP A 297 -11.88 -8.96 6.20
CA TRP A 297 -13.15 -8.69 5.53
C TRP A 297 -14.36 -8.92 6.45
N VAL A 298 -14.38 -10.08 7.12
CA VAL A 298 -15.46 -10.40 8.09
C VAL A 298 -15.35 -9.52 9.34
N GLY A 299 -14.14 -9.25 9.84
CA GLY A 299 -13.91 -8.38 10.98
C GLY A 299 -14.47 -6.98 10.77
N ALA A 300 -14.14 -6.34 9.65
CA ALA A 300 -14.66 -5.02 9.31
C ALA A 300 -16.19 -5.02 9.10
N ALA A 301 -16.76 -6.09 8.54
CA ALA A 301 -18.21 -6.23 8.43
C ALA A 301 -18.90 -6.30 9.80
N VAL A 302 -18.31 -6.98 10.79
CA VAL A 302 -18.82 -7.05 12.17
C VAL A 302 -18.63 -5.72 12.91
N GLU A 303 -17.56 -5.00 12.66
CA GLU A 303 -17.39 -3.64 13.21
C GLU A 303 -18.46 -2.67 12.69
N GLU A 304 -18.91 -2.84 11.45
CA GLU A 304 -19.99 -2.04 10.86
C GLU A 304 -21.35 -2.46 11.37
N ARG A 305 -21.60 -3.79 11.48
CA ARG A 305 -22.85 -4.39 11.91
C ARG A 305 -22.60 -5.39 13.04
N PRO A 306 -22.50 -4.93 14.30
CA PRO A 306 -22.20 -5.79 15.45
C PRO A 306 -23.21 -6.94 15.68
N GLU A 307 -24.45 -6.77 15.21
CA GLU A 307 -25.49 -7.81 15.26
C GLU A 307 -25.15 -9.05 14.42
N LEU A 308 -24.18 -8.95 13.50
CA LEU A 308 -23.68 -10.08 12.71
C LEU A 308 -22.73 -10.99 13.50
N ALA A 309 -22.17 -10.55 14.62
CA ALA A 309 -21.01 -11.16 15.28
C ALA A 309 -21.15 -12.68 15.51
N GLU A 310 -22.28 -13.15 16.02
CA GLU A 310 -22.52 -14.58 16.30
C GLU A 310 -22.53 -15.39 14.99
N ARG A 311 -23.30 -14.95 14.00
CA ARG A 311 -23.42 -15.62 12.69
C ARG A 311 -22.12 -15.55 11.89
N ALA A 312 -21.44 -14.41 11.96
CA ALA A 312 -20.17 -14.17 11.28
C ALA A 312 -19.03 -15.05 11.85
N THR A 313 -19.07 -15.37 13.15
CA THR A 313 -18.09 -16.28 13.77
C THR A 313 -18.17 -17.68 13.17
N ALA A 314 -19.36 -18.25 13.06
CA ALA A 314 -19.58 -19.56 12.47
C ALA A 314 -19.25 -19.55 10.96
N TYR A 315 -19.68 -18.52 10.25
CA TYR A 315 -19.37 -18.29 8.84
C TYR A 315 -17.87 -18.24 8.57
N LEU A 316 -17.13 -17.43 9.36
CA LEU A 316 -15.68 -17.31 9.20
C LEU A 316 -14.97 -18.65 9.43
N ALA A 317 -15.37 -19.39 10.46
CA ALA A 317 -14.80 -20.72 10.73
C ALA A 317 -14.99 -21.67 9.54
N GLU A 318 -16.21 -21.74 8.97
CA GLU A 318 -16.52 -22.56 7.78
C GLU A 318 -15.66 -22.15 6.56
N ARG A 319 -15.51 -20.83 6.32
CA ARG A 319 -14.69 -20.32 5.21
C ARG A 319 -13.21 -20.63 5.38
N LEU A 320 -12.69 -20.51 6.62
CA LEU A 320 -11.30 -20.86 6.94
C LEU A 320 -11.04 -22.35 6.80
N ASP A 321 -11.97 -23.22 7.22
CA ASP A 321 -11.88 -24.67 7.03
C ASP A 321 -11.87 -25.03 5.55
N ALA A 322 -12.71 -24.40 4.74
CA ALA A 322 -12.75 -24.59 3.29
C ALA A 322 -11.44 -24.09 2.62
N CYS A 323 -10.86 -22.99 3.11
CA CYS A 323 -9.57 -22.48 2.67
C CYS A 323 -8.45 -23.47 2.99
N ALA A 324 -8.36 -23.92 4.24
CA ALA A 324 -7.35 -24.90 4.70
C ALA A 324 -7.44 -26.23 3.95
N ALA A 325 -8.66 -26.65 3.57
CA ALA A 325 -8.90 -27.84 2.75
C ALA A 325 -8.60 -27.64 1.26
N GLY A 326 -8.17 -26.44 0.82
CA GLY A 326 -7.92 -26.11 -0.59
C GLY A 326 -9.18 -26.10 -1.48
N LYS A 327 -10.36 -26.00 -0.87
CA LYS A 327 -11.66 -26.03 -1.57
C LYS A 327 -12.22 -24.65 -1.88
N LEU A 328 -11.74 -23.62 -1.21
CA LEU A 328 -12.19 -22.25 -1.40
C LEU A 328 -11.49 -21.61 -2.61
N ARG A 329 -12.28 -20.90 -3.42
CA ARG A 329 -11.80 -19.94 -4.43
C ARG A 329 -12.47 -18.62 -4.13
N VAL A 330 -11.70 -17.53 -4.22
CA VAL A 330 -12.21 -16.19 -3.97
C VAL A 330 -11.90 -15.31 -5.17
N VAL A 331 -12.89 -14.53 -5.62
CA VAL A 331 -12.68 -13.44 -6.56
C VAL A 331 -13.02 -12.14 -5.85
N VAL A 332 -12.02 -11.29 -5.64
CA VAL A 332 -12.21 -9.92 -5.13
C VAL A 332 -12.10 -8.98 -6.32
N HIS A 333 -13.20 -8.29 -6.63
CA HIS A 333 -13.25 -7.43 -7.79
C HIS A 333 -12.58 -6.09 -7.51
N HIS A 334 -11.64 -5.73 -8.39
CA HIS A 334 -11.01 -4.43 -8.47
C HIS A 334 -11.14 -3.88 -9.89
N THR A 335 -10.88 -2.59 -10.05
CA THR A 335 -10.81 -1.93 -11.35
C THR A 335 -9.57 -1.04 -11.38
N ASP A 336 -8.83 -1.12 -12.49
CA ASP A 336 -7.73 -0.22 -12.83
C ASP A 336 -8.25 0.92 -13.69
N LEU A 337 -7.69 2.11 -13.49
CA LEU A 337 -8.02 3.33 -14.21
C LEU A 337 -6.74 3.93 -14.83
N LEU A 338 -6.80 4.23 -16.13
CA LEU A 338 -5.82 5.05 -16.84
C LEU A 338 -6.47 6.36 -17.26
N ALA A 339 -6.01 7.48 -16.71
CA ALA A 339 -6.38 8.82 -17.11
C ALA A 339 -5.28 9.41 -18.00
N LEU A 340 -5.64 9.78 -19.23
CA LEU A 340 -4.75 10.42 -20.18
C LEU A 340 -5.07 11.92 -20.21
N CYS A 341 -4.42 12.68 -19.34
CA CYS A 341 -4.53 14.14 -19.27
C CYS A 341 -3.96 14.80 -20.54
N ARG A 342 -4.53 15.92 -20.95
CA ARG A 342 -4.00 16.70 -22.08
C ARG A 342 -2.62 17.25 -21.70
N PRO A 343 -1.63 17.23 -22.62
CA PRO A 343 -0.36 17.92 -22.39
C PRO A 343 -0.63 19.41 -22.13
N VAL A 344 0.06 19.97 -21.13
CA VAL A 344 0.10 21.42 -21.01
C VAL A 344 1.09 21.91 -22.05
N ASP A 345 0.64 22.80 -22.95
CA ASP A 345 1.54 23.47 -23.88
C ASP A 345 2.56 24.24 -23.02
N GLY A 346 3.82 23.81 -23.08
CA GLY A 346 4.91 24.51 -22.41
C GLY A 346 4.94 25.92 -22.96
N GLY A 347 4.55 26.89 -22.14
CA GLY A 347 4.65 28.30 -22.51
C GLY A 347 6.08 28.60 -22.98
N ALA A 348 6.18 29.09 -24.19
CA ALA A 348 7.43 29.51 -24.83
C ALA A 348 8.07 30.69 -24.10
#